data_2e12b075fe2e2aa9947e852dd876770e
#
_entry.id   2e12b075fe2e2aa9947e852dd876770e
#
_cell.length_a   1.000
_cell.length_b   1.000
_cell.length_c   1.000
_cell.angle_alpha   90.00
_cell.angle_beta   90.00
_cell.angle_gamma   90.00
#
_symmetry.space_group_name_H-M   'P 1'
#
loop_
_entity.id
_entity.type
_entity.pdbx_description
1 polymer ?
#
loop_
_entity_poly.entity_id
_entity_poly.type
_entity_poly.pdbx_seq_one_letter_code
_entity_poly.pdbx_strand_id
1 'polypeptide(L)'
;VYGPNLQTLGIDNVEIDPLKLLHIPKLSSTIKIMRTPGHTLDHLCYLIEDKLFCGDTLFSAGCGRLFEGDGKDLYNSLEAICQLPDSTIIYPAHEYTEDNIRFALTIEPNNTPLIEYEEQVKKKRAHDIPSLPTTLAREKSINPFLRTHVESIQTKVSQLSHQPVASAMDTLITLRQLKDQFI
;
A
#
# COMPACT_ATOMS: atom_id res chain seq x y z
N VAL A 1 4.67 22.78 -10.69
CA VAL A 1 4.14 21.51 -10.18
C VAL A 1 5.29 20.52 -10.12
N TYR A 2 5.35 19.71 -9.08
CA TYR A 2 6.35 18.65 -8.93
C TYR A 2 5.66 17.31 -9.20
N GLY A 3 6.19 16.47 -10.06
CA GLY A 3 5.58 15.19 -10.40
C GLY A 3 6.41 14.38 -11.40
N PRO A 4 5.98 13.16 -11.73
CA PRO A 4 6.53 12.41 -12.84
C PRO A 4 6.26 13.15 -14.15
N ASN A 5 6.77 12.66 -15.28
CA ASN A 5 6.66 13.32 -16.57
C ASN A 5 5.22 13.75 -16.91
N LEU A 6 4.92 15.04 -16.72
CA LEU A 6 3.61 15.64 -16.98
C LEU A 6 3.52 16.34 -18.34
N GLN A 7 4.43 16.07 -19.28
CA GLN A 7 4.43 16.68 -20.62
C GLN A 7 3.09 16.47 -21.35
N THR A 8 2.41 15.37 -21.06
CA THR A 8 1.08 15.08 -21.63
C THR A 8 -0.04 16.00 -21.13
N LEU A 9 0.16 16.69 -20.02
CA LEU A 9 -0.83 17.57 -19.41
C LEU A 9 -0.66 19.05 -19.75
N GLY A 10 0.39 19.41 -20.53
CA GLY A 10 0.68 20.81 -20.89
C GLY A 10 0.98 21.71 -19.68
N ILE A 11 1.40 21.12 -18.55
CA ILE A 11 1.72 21.84 -17.32
C ILE A 11 3.23 21.97 -17.22
N ASP A 12 3.72 23.20 -17.00
CA ASP A 12 5.13 23.42 -16.63
C ASP A 12 5.41 22.70 -15.30
N ASN A 13 6.18 21.64 -15.37
CA ASN A 13 6.58 20.85 -14.22
C ASN A 13 8.09 20.81 -14.05
N VAL A 14 8.51 20.64 -12.82
CA VAL A 14 9.88 20.24 -12.52
C VAL A 14 9.87 18.72 -12.50
N GLU A 15 10.54 18.09 -13.46
CA GLU A 15 10.73 16.64 -13.46
C GLU A 15 11.45 16.24 -12.19
N ILE A 16 10.84 15.29 -11.49
CA ILE A 16 11.38 14.80 -10.22
C ILE A 16 12.37 13.67 -10.53
N ASP A 17 13.63 13.89 -10.20
CA ASP A 17 14.62 12.82 -10.12
C ASP A 17 14.44 12.07 -8.79
N PRO A 18 13.93 10.83 -8.79
CA PRO A 18 13.71 10.08 -7.56
C PRO A 18 14.99 9.70 -6.83
N LEU A 19 16.16 9.90 -7.45
CA LEU A 19 17.46 9.71 -6.81
C LEU A 19 17.90 10.93 -6.01
N LYS A 20 17.21 12.06 -6.15
CA LYS A 20 17.54 13.31 -5.46
C LYS A 20 16.52 13.65 -4.38
N LEU A 21 17.02 14.23 -3.31
CA LEU A 21 16.16 14.82 -2.29
C LEU A 21 15.55 16.11 -2.84
N LEU A 22 14.23 16.22 -2.79
CA LEU A 22 13.55 17.44 -3.19
C LEU A 22 13.52 18.41 -2.01
N HIS A 23 14.05 19.59 -2.26
CA HIS A 23 13.96 20.72 -1.32
C HIS A 23 12.95 21.74 -1.83
N ILE A 24 11.89 21.98 -1.06
CA ILE A 24 10.91 23.04 -1.35
C ILE A 24 11.24 24.23 -0.48
N PRO A 25 11.57 25.42 -1.05
CA PRO A 25 12.10 26.57 -0.28
C PRO A 25 11.23 27.06 0.89
N LYS A 26 9.93 26.76 0.86
CA LYS A 26 8.98 27.15 1.93
C LYS A 26 8.72 26.03 2.96
N LEU A 27 9.27 24.85 2.76
CA LEU A 27 9.23 23.72 3.69
C LEU A 27 10.59 23.59 4.34
N SER A 28 10.64 23.56 5.66
CA SER A 28 11.88 23.32 6.42
C SER A 28 12.38 21.87 6.30
N SER A 29 11.58 20.98 5.71
CA SER A 29 11.87 19.56 5.62
C SER A 29 12.26 19.15 4.20
N THR A 30 13.09 18.12 4.11
CA THR A 30 13.50 17.49 2.85
C THR A 30 12.52 16.37 2.50
N ILE A 31 12.17 16.27 1.22
CA ILE A 31 11.28 15.22 0.72
C ILE A 31 12.14 14.15 0.02
N LYS A 32 12.06 12.91 0.50
CA LYS A 32 12.58 11.75 -0.23
C LYS A 32 11.49 11.22 -1.13
N ILE A 33 11.81 11.05 -2.42
CA ILE A 33 10.89 10.52 -3.41
C ILE A 33 11.21 9.06 -3.64
N MET A 34 10.18 8.22 -3.67
CA MET A 34 10.30 6.79 -3.96
C MET A 34 9.48 6.48 -5.22
N ARG A 35 10.11 5.90 -6.22
CA ARG A 35 9.35 5.32 -7.35
C ARG A 35 8.67 4.06 -6.86
N THR A 36 7.37 4.00 -7.07
CA THR A 36 6.51 2.90 -6.63
C THR A 36 5.57 2.47 -7.76
N PRO A 37 6.12 1.97 -8.89
CA PRO A 37 5.31 1.48 -9.99
C PRO A 37 4.42 0.32 -9.53
N GLY A 38 3.29 0.17 -10.23
CA GLY A 38 2.29 -0.87 -9.95
C GLY A 38 0.90 -0.37 -10.28
N HIS A 39 0.35 0.51 -9.46
CA HIS A 39 -0.94 1.16 -9.75
C HIS A 39 -0.88 1.93 -11.08
N THR A 40 0.10 2.82 -11.24
CA THR A 40 0.56 3.37 -12.51
C THR A 40 2.05 3.09 -12.67
N LEU A 41 2.59 3.20 -13.89
CA LEU A 41 4.01 2.95 -14.17
C LEU A 41 4.92 4.06 -13.61
N ASP A 42 4.42 5.26 -13.49
CA ASP A 42 5.15 6.44 -13.04
C ASP A 42 4.80 6.85 -11.60
N HIS A 43 4.09 5.98 -10.84
CA HIS A 43 3.63 6.30 -9.49
C HIS A 43 4.79 6.64 -8.55
N LEU A 44 4.58 7.66 -7.71
CA LEU A 44 5.55 8.15 -6.75
C LEU A 44 4.95 8.20 -5.33
N CYS A 45 5.75 7.80 -4.35
CA CYS A 45 5.49 8.07 -2.94
C CYS A 45 6.44 9.16 -2.43
N TYR A 46 5.99 9.95 -1.47
CA TYR A 46 6.74 11.05 -0.88
C TYR A 46 6.93 10.82 0.61
N LEU A 47 8.18 10.68 1.04
CA LEU A 47 8.53 10.55 2.46
C LEU A 47 9.04 11.88 2.98
N ILE A 48 8.34 12.45 3.96
CA ILE A 48 8.68 13.69 4.64
C ILE A 48 8.84 13.37 6.13
N GLU A 49 10.08 13.42 6.62
CA GLU A 49 10.39 12.97 7.98
C GLU A 49 9.96 11.51 8.21
N ASP A 50 8.99 11.28 9.08
CA ASP A 50 8.41 9.98 9.40
C ASP A 50 7.08 9.71 8.69
N LYS A 51 6.66 10.55 7.74
CA LYS A 51 5.36 10.51 7.07
C LYS A 51 5.49 10.11 5.61
N LEU A 52 4.90 8.98 5.24
CA LEU A 52 4.84 8.50 3.87
C LEU A 52 3.47 8.81 3.25
N PHE A 53 3.47 9.67 2.23
CA PHE A 53 2.31 9.91 1.37
C PHE A 53 2.41 8.93 0.19
N CYS A 54 1.66 7.84 0.28
CA CYS A 54 1.84 6.69 -0.61
C CYS A 54 0.81 6.61 -1.75
N GLY A 55 -0.09 7.60 -1.87
CA GLY A 55 -1.09 7.61 -2.94
C GLY A 55 -1.87 6.30 -3.00
N ASP A 56 -1.91 5.70 -4.19
CA ASP A 56 -2.61 4.45 -4.46
C ASP A 56 -1.68 3.21 -4.47
N THR A 57 -0.47 3.30 -3.91
CA THR A 57 0.41 2.13 -3.77
C THR A 57 0.00 1.25 -2.59
N LEU A 58 -0.17 1.84 -1.41
CA LEU A 58 -0.49 1.14 -0.16
C LEU A 58 -1.74 1.74 0.49
N PHE A 59 -2.67 0.89 0.92
CA PHE A 59 -3.83 1.24 1.72
C PHE A 59 -3.81 0.51 3.05
N SER A 60 -4.56 0.99 4.03
CA SER A 60 -4.72 0.24 5.26
C SER A 60 -5.41 -1.10 5.00
N ALA A 61 -4.77 -2.18 5.44
CA ALA A 61 -5.13 -3.58 5.20
C ALA A 61 -5.23 -3.97 3.70
N GLY A 62 -4.61 -3.18 2.78
CA GLY A 62 -4.73 -3.42 1.34
C GLY A 62 -3.66 -2.73 0.51
N CYS A 63 -3.79 -2.79 -0.81
CA CYS A 63 -2.95 -2.10 -1.79
C CYS A 63 -3.75 -1.69 -3.02
N GLY A 64 -3.15 -0.83 -3.87
CA GLY A 64 -3.76 -0.38 -5.11
C GLY A 64 -4.01 -1.48 -6.13
N ARG A 65 -4.96 -1.24 -7.04
CA ARG A 65 -5.15 -2.05 -8.24
C ARG A 65 -4.02 -1.81 -9.24
N LEU A 66 -3.80 -2.78 -10.10
CA LEU A 66 -2.87 -2.67 -11.23
C LEU A 66 -3.62 -2.13 -12.44
N PHE A 67 -3.36 -0.88 -12.84
CA PHE A 67 -3.92 -0.30 -14.07
C PHE A 67 -2.92 -0.31 -15.22
N GLU A 68 -1.65 -0.01 -14.94
CA GLU A 68 -0.60 0.11 -15.95
C GLU A 68 0.60 -0.80 -15.65
N GLY A 69 0.99 -0.90 -14.38
CA GLY A 69 2.09 -1.76 -13.92
C GLY A 69 1.66 -3.21 -13.75
N ASP A 70 2.60 -4.05 -13.44
CA ASP A 70 2.39 -5.47 -13.19
C ASP A 70 2.54 -5.84 -11.69
N GLY A 71 2.29 -7.12 -11.38
CA GLY A 71 2.38 -7.60 -10.01
C GLY A 71 3.79 -7.60 -9.44
N LYS A 72 4.83 -7.69 -10.30
CA LYS A 72 6.24 -7.59 -9.89
C LYS A 72 6.59 -6.15 -9.52
N ASP A 73 6.09 -5.18 -10.28
CA ASP A 73 6.25 -3.77 -9.98
C ASP A 73 5.66 -3.44 -8.61
N LEU A 74 4.40 -3.86 -8.36
CA LEU A 74 3.73 -3.65 -7.09
C LEU A 74 4.47 -4.35 -5.93
N TYR A 75 4.91 -5.61 -6.13
CA TYR A 75 5.66 -6.36 -5.13
C TYR A 75 6.94 -5.61 -4.72
N ASN A 76 7.74 -5.19 -5.68
CA ASN A 76 8.97 -4.46 -5.42
C ASN A 76 8.71 -3.10 -4.72
N SER A 77 7.63 -2.43 -5.09
CA SER A 77 7.21 -1.16 -4.48
C SER A 77 6.81 -1.34 -3.02
N LEU A 78 6.02 -2.37 -2.69
CA LEU A 78 5.63 -2.68 -1.32
C LEU A 78 6.83 -3.15 -0.48
N GLU A 79 7.73 -3.97 -1.04
CA GLU A 79 8.98 -4.37 -0.38
C GLU A 79 9.85 -3.15 -0.05
N ALA A 80 9.98 -2.19 -0.97
CA ALA A 80 10.72 -0.95 -0.71
C ALA A 80 10.10 -0.11 0.43
N ILE A 81 8.77 -0.06 0.52
CA ILE A 81 8.06 0.58 1.62
C ILE A 81 8.32 -0.17 2.93
N CYS A 82 8.33 -1.50 2.91
CA CYS A 82 8.60 -2.33 4.08
C CYS A 82 10.00 -2.13 4.69
N GLN A 83 10.96 -1.58 3.93
CA GLN A 83 12.29 -1.23 4.45
C GLN A 83 12.31 0.06 5.27
N LEU A 84 11.23 0.85 5.27
CA LEU A 84 11.13 2.03 6.11
C LEU A 84 10.98 1.65 7.60
N PRO A 85 11.30 2.57 8.53
CA PRO A 85 11.08 2.34 9.95
C PRO A 85 9.62 1.99 10.27
N ASP A 86 9.40 1.08 11.21
CA ASP A 86 8.06 0.66 11.63
C ASP A 86 7.19 1.81 12.19
N SER A 87 7.85 2.86 12.71
CA SER A 87 7.19 4.08 13.17
C SER A 87 6.68 4.99 12.04
N THR A 88 6.98 4.67 10.77
CA THR A 88 6.53 5.48 9.63
C THR A 88 5.01 5.57 9.61
N ILE A 89 4.48 6.80 9.53
CA ILE A 89 3.04 7.08 9.44
C ILE A 89 2.65 7.07 7.96
N ILE A 90 1.64 6.28 7.63
CA ILE A 90 1.21 6.03 6.24
C ILE A 90 -0.05 6.82 5.95
N TYR A 91 0.02 7.67 4.91
CA TYR A 91 -1.07 8.49 4.39
C TYR A 91 -1.47 8.02 2.99
N PRO A 92 -2.44 7.11 2.85
CA PRO A 92 -3.00 6.71 1.56
C PRO A 92 -3.88 7.81 0.95
N ALA A 93 -4.17 7.68 -0.35
CA ALA A 93 -5.05 8.62 -1.05
C ALA A 93 -6.54 8.42 -0.72
N HIS A 94 -6.96 7.22 -0.30
CA HIS A 94 -8.36 6.84 -0.11
C HIS A 94 -8.62 6.11 1.21
N GLU A 95 -9.83 6.28 1.73
CA GLU A 95 -10.36 5.58 2.90
C GLU A 95 -11.08 4.28 2.49
N TYR A 96 -10.30 3.26 2.14
CA TYR A 96 -10.80 1.93 1.75
C TYR A 96 -10.67 0.89 2.87
N THR A 97 -10.42 1.33 4.09
CA THR A 97 -10.01 0.48 5.21
C THR A 97 -11.05 -0.60 5.53
N GLU A 98 -12.34 -0.26 5.60
CA GLU A 98 -13.40 -1.22 5.94
C GLU A 98 -13.49 -2.35 4.89
N ASP A 99 -13.46 -2.00 3.59
CA ASP A 99 -13.52 -2.98 2.50
C ASP A 99 -12.26 -3.84 2.43
N ASN A 100 -11.11 -3.25 2.74
CA ASN A 100 -9.86 -3.98 2.77
C ASN A 100 -9.81 -4.95 3.95
N ILE A 101 -10.27 -4.56 5.13
CA ILE A 101 -10.37 -5.43 6.31
C ILE A 101 -11.31 -6.63 6.02
N ARG A 102 -12.48 -6.38 5.40
CA ARG A 102 -13.38 -7.48 5.02
C ARG A 102 -12.67 -8.52 4.15
N PHE A 103 -11.92 -8.08 3.15
CA PHE A 103 -11.13 -8.98 2.33
C PHE A 103 -10.00 -9.65 3.13
N ALA A 104 -9.21 -8.89 3.89
CA ALA A 104 -8.08 -9.41 4.65
C ALA A 104 -8.51 -10.52 5.63
N LEU A 105 -9.68 -10.41 6.25
CA LEU A 105 -10.26 -11.43 7.13
C LEU A 105 -10.64 -12.72 6.39
N THR A 106 -10.89 -12.69 5.08
CA THR A 106 -11.07 -13.93 4.31
C THR A 106 -9.77 -14.69 4.13
N ILE A 107 -8.64 -13.98 4.18
CA ILE A 107 -7.30 -14.55 4.05
C ILE A 107 -6.76 -15.00 5.42
N GLU A 108 -6.86 -14.14 6.43
CA GLU A 108 -6.36 -14.38 7.79
C GLU A 108 -7.48 -14.23 8.83
N PRO A 109 -8.47 -15.14 8.89
CA PRO A 109 -9.63 -15.01 9.78
C PRO A 109 -9.28 -15.07 11.28
N ASN A 110 -8.10 -15.60 11.63
CA ASN A 110 -7.61 -15.74 12.99
C ASN A 110 -6.49 -14.74 13.35
N ASN A 111 -6.24 -13.73 12.51
CA ASN A 111 -5.26 -12.69 12.80
C ASN A 111 -5.82 -11.73 13.86
N THR A 112 -5.44 -11.95 15.14
CA THR A 112 -5.93 -11.16 16.27
C THR A 112 -5.73 -9.65 16.09
N PRO A 113 -4.53 -9.14 15.70
CA PRO A 113 -4.35 -7.71 15.38
C PRO A 113 -5.34 -7.17 14.33
N LEU A 114 -5.67 -7.94 13.31
CA LEU A 114 -6.61 -7.53 12.25
C LEU A 114 -8.05 -7.47 12.79
N ILE A 115 -8.46 -8.45 13.60
CA ILE A 115 -9.78 -8.49 14.26
C ILE A 115 -9.94 -7.28 15.19
N GLU A 116 -8.94 -7.02 16.03
CA GLU A 116 -8.96 -5.87 16.94
C GLU A 116 -9.00 -4.53 16.17
N TYR A 117 -8.31 -4.46 15.03
CA TYR A 117 -8.32 -3.27 14.19
C TYR A 117 -9.69 -3.08 13.51
N GLU A 118 -10.34 -4.15 13.06
CA GLU A 118 -11.72 -4.09 12.53
C GLU A 118 -12.66 -3.41 13.53
N GLU A 119 -12.63 -3.84 14.79
CA GLU A 119 -13.47 -3.25 15.86
C GLU A 119 -13.16 -1.76 16.10
N GLN A 120 -11.88 -1.37 16.03
CA GLN A 120 -11.48 0.03 16.16
C GLN A 120 -12.00 0.87 14.98
N VAL A 121 -11.88 0.35 13.76
CA VAL A 121 -12.34 1.01 12.54
C VAL A 121 -13.87 1.17 12.57
N LYS A 122 -14.61 0.12 12.86
CA LYS A 122 -16.09 0.17 13.01
C LYS A 122 -16.52 1.25 14.00
N LYS A 123 -15.87 1.34 15.17
CA LYS A 123 -16.16 2.38 16.17
C LYS A 123 -15.89 3.79 15.66
N LYS A 124 -14.77 4.00 14.98
CA LYS A 124 -14.44 5.31 14.38
C LYS A 124 -15.46 5.69 13.28
N ARG A 125 -15.71 4.76 12.35
CA ARG A 125 -16.59 5.02 11.20
C ARG A 125 -18.04 5.23 11.59
N ALA A 126 -18.52 4.58 12.65
CA ALA A 126 -19.85 4.85 13.23
C ALA A 126 -20.03 6.30 13.74
N HIS A 127 -18.93 7.03 13.93
CA HIS A 127 -18.95 8.45 14.35
C HIS A 127 -18.35 9.37 13.27
N ASP A 128 -18.28 8.93 12.01
CA ASP A 128 -17.67 9.65 10.88
C ASP A 128 -16.19 10.05 11.10
N ILE A 129 -15.49 9.38 12.00
CA ILE A 129 -14.07 9.61 12.25
C ILE A 129 -13.25 8.77 11.25
N PRO A 130 -12.28 9.37 10.52
CA PRO A 130 -11.40 8.63 9.64
C PRO A 130 -10.59 7.53 10.36
N SER A 131 -10.37 6.39 9.70
CA SER A 131 -9.48 5.36 10.24
C SER A 131 -8.00 5.69 10.02
N LEU A 132 -7.72 6.48 9.00
CA LEU A 132 -6.39 6.94 8.62
C LEU A 132 -5.93 8.17 9.42
N PRO A 133 -4.60 8.43 9.51
CA PRO A 133 -3.52 7.60 8.98
C PRO A 133 -3.30 6.31 9.78
N THR A 134 -2.52 5.38 9.19
CA THR A 134 -2.06 4.16 9.84
C THR A 134 -0.54 4.21 10.08
N THR A 135 0.05 3.15 10.64
CA THR A 135 1.51 3.03 10.80
C THR A 135 2.03 1.81 10.06
N LEU A 136 3.29 1.86 9.61
CA LEU A 136 3.90 0.72 8.93
C LEU A 136 3.96 -0.53 9.84
N ALA A 137 4.20 -0.36 11.14
CA ALA A 137 4.13 -1.46 12.11
C ALA A 137 2.77 -2.15 12.10
N ARG A 138 1.68 -1.37 12.09
CA ARG A 138 0.33 -1.93 12.01
C ARG A 138 0.14 -2.67 10.70
N GLU A 139 0.44 -2.04 9.58
CA GLU A 139 0.27 -2.66 8.27
C GLU A 139 1.05 -3.98 8.13
N LYS A 140 2.27 -4.05 8.63
CA LYS A 140 3.06 -5.30 8.69
C LYS A 140 2.38 -6.39 9.53
N SER A 141 1.52 -6.03 10.49
CA SER A 141 0.83 -7.00 11.35
C SER A 141 -0.53 -7.46 10.79
N ILE A 142 -1.19 -6.62 9.96
CA ILE A 142 -2.58 -6.87 9.53
C ILE A 142 -2.76 -6.98 8.01
N ASN A 143 -1.85 -6.40 7.21
CA ASN A 143 -2.04 -6.26 5.78
C ASN A 143 -1.52 -7.51 5.05
N PRO A 144 -2.37 -8.34 4.43
CA PRO A 144 -1.94 -9.57 3.79
C PRO A 144 -1.01 -9.32 2.60
N PHE A 145 -1.05 -8.14 1.97
CA PHE A 145 -0.16 -7.78 0.86
C PHE A 145 1.28 -7.48 1.32
N LEU A 146 1.50 -7.12 2.57
CA LEU A 146 2.83 -6.97 3.17
C LEU A 146 3.32 -8.25 3.87
N ARG A 147 2.50 -9.29 3.91
CA ARG A 147 2.72 -10.53 4.65
C ARG A 147 2.74 -11.76 3.74
N THR A 148 2.98 -11.57 2.46
CA THR A 148 2.94 -12.64 1.43
C THR A 148 3.98 -13.74 1.61
N HIS A 149 4.98 -13.51 2.47
CA HIS A 149 5.98 -14.50 2.90
C HIS A 149 5.47 -15.47 3.99
N VAL A 150 4.30 -15.19 4.58
CA VAL A 150 3.72 -16.00 5.67
C VAL A 150 3.08 -17.25 5.09
N GLU A 151 3.50 -18.43 5.54
CA GLU A 151 3.07 -19.73 5.01
C GLU A 151 1.55 -19.94 5.07
N SER A 152 0.90 -19.50 6.15
CA SER A 152 -0.56 -19.61 6.27
C SER A 152 -1.31 -18.78 5.22
N ILE A 153 -0.78 -17.60 4.84
CA ILE A 153 -1.32 -16.77 3.75
C ILE A 153 -1.12 -17.48 2.42
N GLN A 154 0.09 -17.99 2.14
CA GLN A 154 0.40 -18.74 0.91
C GLN A 154 -0.54 -19.93 0.73
N THR A 155 -0.71 -20.70 1.79
CA THR A 155 -1.63 -21.84 1.82
C THR A 155 -3.07 -21.40 1.53
N LYS A 156 -3.55 -20.35 2.20
CA LYS A 156 -4.91 -19.85 2.01
C LYS A 156 -5.14 -19.31 0.61
N VAL A 157 -4.17 -18.57 0.08
CA VAL A 157 -4.23 -18.03 -1.29
C VAL A 157 -4.25 -19.17 -2.32
N SER A 158 -3.38 -20.18 -2.18
CA SER A 158 -3.40 -21.38 -3.03
C SER A 158 -4.77 -22.10 -3.01
N GLN A 159 -5.39 -22.23 -1.83
CA GLN A 159 -6.70 -22.85 -1.70
C GLN A 159 -7.80 -22.04 -2.40
N LEU A 160 -7.82 -20.72 -2.22
CA LEU A 160 -8.86 -19.85 -2.79
C LEU A 160 -8.73 -19.69 -4.31
N SER A 161 -7.50 -19.64 -4.81
CA SER A 161 -7.24 -19.51 -6.25
C SER A 161 -7.28 -20.84 -7.02
N HIS A 162 -7.31 -21.97 -6.31
CA HIS A 162 -7.13 -23.32 -6.89
C HIS A 162 -5.81 -23.48 -7.66
N GLN A 163 -4.79 -22.71 -7.33
CA GLN A 163 -3.47 -22.72 -7.97
C GLN A 163 -2.37 -22.68 -6.91
N PRO A 164 -1.28 -23.42 -7.07
CA PRO A 164 -0.15 -23.31 -6.15
C PRO A 164 0.54 -21.96 -6.30
N VAL A 165 0.92 -21.35 -5.19
CA VAL A 165 1.84 -20.19 -5.17
C VAL A 165 3.21 -20.65 -4.73
N ALA A 166 4.26 -20.26 -5.47
CA ALA A 166 5.61 -20.75 -5.26
C ALA A 166 6.53 -19.76 -4.51
N SER A 167 6.10 -18.51 -4.40
CA SER A 167 6.89 -17.43 -3.80
C SER A 167 6.01 -16.36 -3.17
N ALA A 168 6.61 -15.47 -2.38
CA ALA A 168 5.93 -14.30 -1.84
C ALA A 168 5.40 -13.39 -2.97
N MET A 169 6.13 -13.25 -4.06
CA MET A 169 5.70 -12.49 -5.24
C MET A 169 4.47 -13.13 -5.90
N ASP A 170 4.50 -14.46 -6.15
CA ASP A 170 3.35 -15.18 -6.72
C ASP A 170 2.12 -15.05 -5.81
N THR A 171 2.36 -15.11 -4.50
CA THR A 171 1.30 -14.92 -3.50
C THR A 171 0.68 -13.53 -3.61
N LEU A 172 1.48 -12.47 -3.75
CA LEU A 172 0.98 -11.12 -3.93
C LEU A 172 0.15 -10.98 -5.20
N ILE A 173 0.65 -11.47 -6.33
CA ILE A 173 -0.02 -11.41 -7.62
C ILE A 173 -1.40 -12.10 -7.54
N THR A 174 -1.42 -13.32 -6.99
CA THR A 174 -2.66 -14.08 -6.84
C THR A 174 -3.62 -13.42 -5.86
N LEU A 175 -3.10 -12.89 -4.74
CA LEU A 175 -3.88 -12.16 -3.74
C LEU A 175 -4.54 -10.91 -4.35
N ARG A 176 -3.83 -10.18 -5.23
CA ARG A 176 -4.38 -9.01 -5.92
C ARG A 176 -5.52 -9.42 -6.86
N GLN A 177 -5.37 -10.50 -7.61
CA GLN A 177 -6.41 -11.05 -8.48
C GLN A 177 -7.66 -11.47 -7.68
N LEU A 178 -7.46 -12.13 -6.52
CA LEU A 178 -8.57 -12.49 -5.63
C LEU A 178 -9.30 -11.24 -5.10
N LYS A 179 -8.54 -10.19 -4.72
CA LYS A 179 -9.14 -8.93 -4.26
C LYS A 179 -9.91 -8.20 -5.38
N ASP A 180 -9.45 -8.29 -6.63
CA ASP A 180 -10.13 -7.67 -7.77
C ASP A 180 -11.50 -8.32 -8.07
N GLN A 181 -11.67 -9.57 -7.68
CA GLN A 181 -12.91 -10.36 -7.82
C GLN A 181 -13.80 -10.29 -6.55
N PHE A 182 -13.28 -9.75 -5.47
CA PHE A 182 -14.00 -9.66 -4.19
C PHE A 182 -15.03 -8.53 -4.23
N ILE A 183 -16.28 -8.85 -3.89
CA ILE A 183 -17.46 -7.94 -3.91
C ILE A 183 -17.82 -7.52 -2.48
#